data_52683dad935fb4fa4c4919b9aa93492a
#
_entry.id   52683dad935fb4fa4c4919b9aa93492a
#
_cell.length_a   1.000
_cell.length_b   1.000
_cell.length_c   1.000
_cell.angle_alpha   90.00
_cell.angle_beta   90.00
_cell.angle_gamma   90.00
#
_symmetry.space_group_name_H-M   'P 1'
#
loop_
_entity.id
_entity.type
_entity.pdbx_description
1 polymer ?
#
loop_
_entity_poly.entity_id
_entity_poly.type
_entity_poly.pdbx_seq_one_letter_code
_entity_poly.pdbx_strand_id
1 'polypeptide(L)'
;MGESAPEAPPESPPDGIPMIRAIAMPADSNANGDIFGGWLMSQMDLAAGNLAARVSHGRCATVAADAMTFLRPVKIGDEVSVYCTLLSRGRTSMKIAVEAWRRARITAEEYRVTRATFTFVAIDAEGKPRPITSPE
;
A
#
# COMPACT_ATOMS: atom_id res chain seq x y z
N MET A 1 30.34 9.93 17.52
CA MET A 1 30.02 10.01 17.06
C MET A 1 29.70 10.59 16.33
N GLY A 2 29.67 10.39 15.95
CA GLY A 2 29.41 11.12 14.88
C GLY A 2 28.31 11.94 15.06
N GLU A 3 28.27 12.90 14.44
CA GLU A 3 27.22 13.61 14.59
C GLU A 3 26.05 12.98 14.06
N SER A 4 24.96 12.97 14.69
CA SER A 4 23.78 12.40 14.19
C SER A 4 23.28 13.22 13.04
N ALA A 5 22.67 12.58 12.08
CA ALA A 5 22.00 13.29 11.04
C ALA A 5 20.91 14.17 11.64
N PRO A 6 20.58 15.27 10.99
CA PRO A 6 19.46 16.05 11.49
C PRO A 6 18.24 15.16 11.55
N GLU A 7 17.46 15.31 12.58
CA GLU A 7 16.25 14.53 12.68
C GLU A 7 15.31 14.88 11.56
N ALA A 8 14.78 13.88 10.94
CA ALA A 8 13.75 14.11 9.94
C ALA A 8 12.53 14.71 10.62
N PRO A 9 11.75 15.49 9.92
CA PRO A 9 10.49 15.95 10.50
C PRO A 9 9.67 14.75 10.93
N PRO A 10 8.83 14.88 11.93
CA PRO A 10 7.99 13.76 12.32
C PRO A 10 7.21 13.27 11.11
N GLU A 11 7.14 11.95 10.94
CA GLU A 11 6.39 11.37 9.88
C GLU A 11 4.92 11.63 10.09
N SER A 12 4.21 11.91 9.02
CA SER A 12 2.77 12.01 9.06
C SER A 12 2.21 11.35 7.81
N PRO A 13 1.01 10.76 7.92
CA PRO A 13 0.40 10.14 6.76
C PRO A 13 0.09 11.16 5.67
N PRO A 14 -0.04 10.70 4.43
CA PRO A 14 -0.51 11.59 3.37
C PRO A 14 -1.86 12.20 3.71
N ASP A 15 -2.11 13.38 3.14
CA ASP A 15 -3.42 14.00 3.30
C ASP A 15 -4.47 13.16 2.61
N GLY A 16 -5.69 13.27 3.09
CA GLY A 16 -6.82 12.62 2.46
C GLY A 16 -7.20 11.32 3.14
N ILE A 17 -8.06 10.58 2.46
CA ILE A 17 -8.65 9.37 3.00
C ILE A 17 -7.85 8.16 2.53
N PRO A 18 -7.48 7.25 3.44
CA PRO A 18 -6.81 6.04 3.01
C PRO A 18 -7.72 5.19 2.13
N MET A 19 -7.11 4.44 1.21
CA MET A 19 -7.86 3.53 0.34
C MET A 19 -8.42 2.36 1.14
N ILE A 20 -7.68 1.90 2.14
CA ILE A 20 -8.09 0.83 3.07
C ILE A 20 -7.68 1.23 4.47
N ARG A 21 -8.55 0.91 5.42
CA ARG A 21 -8.22 1.02 6.83
C ARG A 21 -8.74 -0.24 7.51
N ALA A 22 -7.85 -1.00 8.15
CA ALA A 22 -8.18 -2.28 8.74
C ALA A 22 -7.49 -2.44 10.08
N ILE A 23 -8.10 -3.24 10.95
CA ILE A 23 -7.50 -3.57 12.24
C ILE A 23 -6.80 -4.91 12.10
N ALA A 24 -5.53 -4.97 12.47
CA ALA A 24 -4.77 -6.20 12.43
C ALA A 24 -5.24 -7.12 13.56
N MET A 25 -5.62 -8.34 13.22
CA MET A 25 -6.26 -9.26 14.16
C MET A 25 -5.33 -10.43 14.49
N PRO A 26 -5.62 -11.17 15.57
CA PRO A 26 -4.78 -12.33 15.93
C PRO A 26 -4.61 -13.34 14.81
N ALA A 27 -5.65 -13.54 13.98
CA ALA A 27 -5.56 -14.48 12.85
C ALA A 27 -4.53 -14.05 11.81
N ASP A 28 -4.11 -12.79 11.85
CA ASP A 28 -3.15 -12.23 10.87
C ASP A 28 -1.73 -12.26 11.42
N SER A 29 -1.52 -12.88 12.58
CA SER A 29 -0.20 -12.86 13.22
C SER A 29 0.58 -14.15 12.96
N ASN A 30 1.88 -14.01 13.06
CA ASN A 30 2.78 -15.17 12.96
C ASN A 30 3.04 -15.76 14.37
N ALA A 31 3.91 -16.76 14.42
CA ALA A 31 4.19 -17.45 15.67
C ALA A 31 4.83 -16.54 16.73
N ASN A 32 5.43 -15.43 16.30
CA ASN A 32 6.07 -14.49 17.23
C ASN A 32 5.12 -13.40 17.72
N GLY A 33 3.86 -13.43 17.30
CA GLY A 33 2.88 -12.42 17.71
C GLY A 33 2.91 -11.15 16.88
N ASP A 34 3.71 -11.11 15.83
CA ASP A 34 3.74 -9.99 14.91
C ASP A 34 2.86 -10.29 13.69
N ILE A 35 2.35 -9.26 13.06
CA ILE A 35 1.52 -9.42 11.89
C ILE A 35 2.39 -9.85 10.70
N PHE A 36 1.89 -10.80 9.91
CA PHE A 36 2.61 -11.26 8.72
C PHE A 36 2.87 -10.13 7.75
N GLY A 37 4.08 -10.06 7.23
CA GLY A 37 4.38 -9.14 6.13
C GLY A 37 3.49 -9.40 4.93
N GLY A 38 3.19 -10.66 4.65
CA GLY A 38 2.28 -11.02 3.56
C GLY A 38 0.87 -10.49 3.75
N TRP A 39 0.38 -10.42 4.98
CA TRP A 39 -0.93 -9.80 5.24
C TRP A 39 -0.89 -8.33 4.86
N LEU A 40 0.16 -7.63 5.25
CA LEU A 40 0.29 -6.22 4.93
C LEU A 40 0.39 -6.01 3.42
N MET A 41 1.18 -6.85 2.75
CA MET A 41 1.31 -6.79 1.29
C MET A 41 -0.04 -7.02 0.61
N SER A 42 -0.86 -7.92 1.14
CA SER A 42 -2.18 -8.16 0.55
C SER A 42 -3.08 -6.95 0.70
N GLN A 43 -3.01 -6.26 1.84
CA GLN A 43 -3.78 -5.03 2.02
C GLN A 43 -3.34 -3.96 1.03
N MET A 44 -2.04 -3.84 0.82
CA MET A 44 -1.49 -2.88 -0.13
C MET A 44 -1.90 -3.22 -1.56
N ASP A 45 -1.88 -4.50 -1.91
CA ASP A 45 -2.27 -4.94 -3.24
C ASP A 45 -3.76 -4.70 -3.50
N LEU A 46 -4.60 -4.99 -2.51
CA LEU A 46 -6.03 -4.73 -2.62
C LEU A 46 -6.31 -3.24 -2.80
N ALA A 47 -5.63 -2.42 -2.02
CA ALA A 47 -5.81 -0.97 -2.08
C ALA A 47 -5.39 -0.41 -3.44
N ALA A 48 -4.18 -0.80 -3.89
CA ALA A 48 -3.66 -0.32 -5.15
C ALA A 48 -4.48 -0.85 -6.33
N GLY A 49 -4.93 -2.10 -6.24
CA GLY A 49 -5.78 -2.69 -7.28
C GLY A 49 -7.11 -1.99 -7.39
N ASN A 50 -7.67 -1.53 -6.27
CA ASN A 50 -8.91 -0.76 -6.29
C ASN A 50 -8.71 0.56 -7.05
N LEU A 51 -7.60 1.24 -6.80
CA LEU A 51 -7.29 2.47 -7.53
C LEU A 51 -7.06 2.18 -9.01
N ALA A 52 -6.30 1.12 -9.31
CA ALA A 52 -6.02 0.74 -10.69
C ALA A 52 -7.29 0.43 -11.48
N ALA A 53 -8.24 -0.26 -10.84
CA ALA A 53 -9.50 -0.57 -11.48
C ALA A 53 -10.29 0.68 -11.81
N ARG A 54 -10.27 1.66 -10.90
CA ARG A 54 -10.95 2.93 -11.16
C ARG A 54 -10.29 3.71 -12.28
N VAL A 55 -8.97 3.78 -12.26
CA VAL A 55 -8.22 4.55 -13.28
C VAL A 55 -8.41 3.95 -14.66
N SER A 56 -8.40 2.61 -14.75
CA SER A 56 -8.47 1.91 -16.03
C SER A 56 -9.89 1.55 -16.45
N HIS A 57 -10.86 1.78 -15.58
CA HIS A 57 -12.28 1.44 -15.82
C HIS A 57 -12.48 -0.04 -16.14
N GLY A 58 -11.77 -0.91 -15.41
CA GLY A 58 -11.96 -2.34 -15.62
C GLY A 58 -10.92 -3.16 -14.87
N ARG A 59 -10.80 -4.41 -15.33
CA ARG A 59 -9.93 -5.39 -14.67
C ARG A 59 -8.46 -5.04 -14.83
N CYS A 60 -7.70 -5.28 -13.79
CA CYS A 60 -6.25 -5.09 -13.76
C CYS A 60 -5.59 -6.28 -13.09
N ALA A 61 -4.32 -6.49 -13.41
CA ALA A 61 -3.50 -7.49 -12.73
C ALA A 61 -2.26 -6.81 -12.17
N THR A 62 -1.87 -7.22 -10.98
CA THR A 62 -0.61 -6.79 -10.37
C THR A 62 0.52 -7.52 -11.07
N VAL A 63 1.50 -6.80 -11.57
CA VAL A 63 2.64 -7.43 -12.23
C VAL A 63 3.96 -7.21 -11.51
N ALA A 64 4.03 -6.24 -10.61
CA ALA A 64 5.27 -6.01 -9.85
C ALA A 64 4.99 -5.18 -8.62
N ALA A 65 5.83 -5.38 -7.60
CA ALA A 65 5.89 -4.52 -6.43
C ALA A 65 7.37 -4.28 -6.15
N ASP A 66 7.79 -3.04 -6.24
CA ASP A 66 9.22 -2.70 -6.18
C ASP A 66 9.59 -2.00 -4.89
N ALA A 67 10.82 -2.22 -4.46
CA ALA A 67 11.47 -1.44 -3.39
C ALA A 67 10.70 -1.47 -2.08
N MET A 68 10.11 -2.62 -1.74
CA MET A 68 9.37 -2.74 -0.48
C MET A 68 10.32 -3.12 0.65
N THR A 69 10.39 -2.27 1.65
CA THR A 69 11.16 -2.52 2.87
C THR A 69 10.24 -2.26 4.05
N PHE A 70 10.18 -3.22 4.97
CA PHE A 70 9.37 -3.05 6.17
C PHE A 70 10.21 -2.35 7.23
N LEU A 71 9.81 -1.15 7.59
CA LEU A 71 10.58 -0.32 8.51
C LEU A 71 10.23 -0.59 9.96
N ARG A 72 9.01 -1.00 10.23
CA ARG A 72 8.53 -1.25 11.59
C ARG A 72 7.53 -2.38 11.58
N PRO A 73 7.43 -3.15 12.66
CA PRO A 73 6.44 -4.21 12.73
C PRO A 73 5.04 -3.67 12.97
N VAL A 74 4.06 -4.44 12.54
CA VAL A 74 2.65 -4.19 12.86
C VAL A 74 2.26 -5.17 13.95
N LYS A 75 1.57 -4.67 14.98
CA LYS A 75 1.16 -5.48 16.10
C LYS A 75 -0.33 -5.77 16.03
N ILE A 76 -0.73 -6.86 16.70
CA ILE A 76 -2.15 -7.18 16.83
C ILE A 76 -2.87 -6.00 17.47
N GLY A 77 -3.98 -5.58 16.88
CA GLY A 77 -4.76 -4.45 17.34
C GLY A 77 -4.41 -3.13 16.71
N ASP A 78 -3.31 -3.06 15.97
CA ASP A 78 -2.97 -1.81 15.29
C ASP A 78 -3.98 -1.51 14.18
N GLU A 79 -4.26 -0.23 14.02
CA GLU A 79 -5.04 0.24 12.88
C GLU A 79 -4.09 0.49 11.74
N VAL A 80 -4.30 -0.20 10.63
CA VAL A 80 -3.46 -0.08 9.45
C VAL A 80 -4.21 0.68 8.38
N SER A 81 -3.59 1.76 7.90
CA SER A 81 -4.15 2.59 6.84
C SER A 81 -3.24 2.53 5.63
N VAL A 82 -3.82 2.33 4.46
CA VAL A 82 -3.07 2.21 3.21
C VAL A 82 -3.47 3.33 2.28
N TYR A 83 -2.48 4.09 1.84
CA TYR A 83 -2.67 5.25 0.96
C TYR A 83 -2.07 4.94 -0.39
N CYS A 84 -2.76 5.32 -1.44
CA CYS A 84 -2.33 5.06 -2.82
C CYS A 84 -2.36 6.34 -3.63
N THR A 85 -1.34 6.50 -4.48
CA THR A 85 -1.24 7.65 -5.38
C THR A 85 -0.81 7.14 -6.75
N LEU A 86 -1.56 7.52 -7.78
CA LEU A 86 -1.16 7.18 -9.15
C LEU A 86 0.07 8.00 -9.52
N LEU A 87 1.16 7.33 -9.87
CA LEU A 87 2.40 8.00 -10.25
C LEU A 87 2.46 8.24 -11.74
N SER A 88 2.05 7.26 -12.54
CA SER A 88 2.10 7.37 -13.99
C SER A 88 1.20 6.33 -14.59
N ARG A 89 0.81 6.55 -15.84
CA ARG A 89 0.13 5.52 -16.59
C ARG A 89 0.61 5.55 -18.02
N GLY A 90 0.79 4.35 -18.56
CA GLY A 90 1.12 4.18 -19.96
C GLY A 90 -0.10 3.76 -20.74
N ARG A 91 0.13 3.11 -21.88
CA ARG A 91 -0.97 2.66 -22.69
C ARG A 91 -1.79 1.56 -22.03
N THR A 92 -1.13 0.61 -21.38
CA THR A 92 -1.80 -0.52 -20.73
C THR A 92 -1.44 -0.66 -19.25
N SER A 93 -0.48 0.12 -18.75
CA SER A 93 0.05 -0.07 -17.39
C SER A 93 -0.10 1.18 -16.55
N MET A 94 -0.01 0.96 -15.24
CA MET A 94 -0.09 2.04 -14.26
C MET A 94 0.93 1.77 -13.16
N LYS A 95 1.57 2.83 -12.67
CA LYS A 95 2.42 2.74 -11.49
C LYS A 95 1.76 3.51 -10.37
N ILE A 96 1.65 2.86 -9.23
CA ILE A 96 0.95 3.39 -8.07
C ILE A 96 1.86 3.33 -6.86
N ALA A 97 2.06 4.48 -6.22
CA ALA A 97 2.78 4.53 -4.95
C ALA A 97 1.82 4.10 -3.86
N VAL A 98 2.28 3.21 -2.99
CA VAL A 98 1.46 2.67 -1.92
C VAL A 98 2.22 2.82 -0.62
N GLU A 99 1.60 3.40 0.40
CA GLU A 99 2.17 3.52 1.73
C GLU A 99 1.25 2.89 2.74
N ALA A 100 1.83 2.13 3.67
CA ALA A 100 1.07 1.55 4.76
C ALA A 100 1.53 2.19 6.07
N TRP A 101 0.56 2.65 6.86
CA TRP A 101 0.78 3.30 8.14
C TRP A 101 0.07 2.52 9.23
N ARG A 102 0.65 2.51 10.42
CA ARG A 102 0.01 1.90 11.57
C ARG A 102 -0.22 2.95 12.65
N ARG A 103 -1.35 2.82 13.34
CA ARG A 103 -1.61 3.58 14.54
C ARG A 103 -1.76 2.57 15.68
N ALA A 104 -1.01 2.78 16.76
CA ALA A 104 -1.08 1.88 17.90
C ALA A 104 -2.49 1.91 18.49
N ARG A 105 -2.94 0.74 19.00
CA ARG A 105 -4.32 0.57 19.46
C ARG A 105 -4.70 1.55 20.55
N ILE A 106 -3.78 1.83 21.48
CA ILE A 106 -4.12 2.59 22.67
C ILE A 106 -3.58 3.99 22.65
N THR A 107 -2.44 4.18 21.97
CA THR A 107 -1.80 5.50 21.93
C THR A 107 -2.13 6.19 20.62
N ALA A 108 -1.72 7.43 20.51
CA ALA A 108 -1.90 8.19 19.28
C ALA A 108 -0.73 8.03 18.32
N GLU A 109 0.26 7.20 18.68
CA GLU A 109 1.45 7.05 17.83
C GLU A 109 1.12 6.43 16.51
N GLU A 110 1.65 7.03 15.46
CA GLU A 110 1.38 6.61 14.10
C GLU A 110 2.70 6.62 13.33
N TYR A 111 2.99 5.50 12.64
CA TYR A 111 4.25 5.35 11.92
C TYR A 111 4.02 4.76 10.54
N ARG A 112 4.84 5.18 9.59
CA ARG A 112 4.88 4.49 8.31
C ARG A 112 5.57 3.14 8.49
N VAL A 113 4.90 2.08 8.06
CA VAL A 113 5.43 0.72 8.15
C VAL A 113 6.25 0.39 6.92
N THR A 114 5.72 0.71 5.75
CA THR A 114 6.42 0.45 4.49
C THR A 114 5.82 1.28 3.39
N ARG A 115 6.54 1.33 2.29
CA ARG A 115 6.02 1.89 1.05
C ARG A 115 6.60 1.11 -0.11
N ALA A 116 5.93 1.15 -1.24
CA ALA A 116 6.37 0.47 -2.44
C ALA A 116 5.71 1.09 -3.65
N THR A 117 6.24 0.78 -4.82
CA THR A 117 5.58 1.12 -6.08
C THR A 117 5.05 -0.17 -6.68
N PHE A 118 3.74 -0.20 -6.89
CA PHE A 118 3.08 -1.34 -7.53
C PHE A 118 2.84 -1.01 -8.99
N THR A 119 3.05 -2.00 -9.84
CA THR A 119 2.74 -1.86 -11.27
C THR A 119 1.58 -2.77 -11.60
N PHE A 120 0.57 -2.20 -12.24
CA PHE A 120 -0.62 -2.93 -12.68
C PHE A 120 -0.73 -2.83 -14.19
N VAL A 121 -1.31 -3.86 -14.79
CA VAL A 121 -1.63 -3.86 -16.21
C VAL A 121 -3.13 -4.06 -16.36
N ALA A 122 -3.75 -3.21 -17.16
CA ALA A 122 -5.16 -3.36 -17.49
C ALA A 122 -5.31 -4.59 -18.39
N ILE A 123 -6.27 -5.47 -18.07
CA ILE A 123 -6.44 -6.73 -18.79
C ILE A 123 -7.88 -6.88 -19.26
N ASP A 124 -8.05 -7.64 -20.34
CA ASP A 124 -9.35 -7.95 -20.90
C ASP A 124 -9.91 -9.24 -20.28
N ALA A 125 -11.03 -9.70 -20.79
CA ALA A 125 -11.70 -10.87 -20.25
C ALA A 125 -10.85 -12.14 -20.37
N GLU A 126 -9.91 -12.18 -21.33
CA GLU A 126 -9.02 -13.31 -21.52
C GLU A 126 -7.70 -13.12 -20.76
N GLY A 127 -7.57 -12.04 -19.98
CA GLY A 127 -6.36 -11.78 -19.23
C GLY A 127 -5.24 -11.14 -20.03
N LYS A 128 -5.53 -10.64 -21.21
CA LYS A 128 -4.50 -9.99 -22.05
C LYS A 128 -4.50 -8.49 -21.83
N PRO A 129 -3.35 -7.82 -21.99
CA PRO A 129 -3.32 -6.37 -21.84
C PRO A 129 -4.32 -5.67 -22.76
N ARG A 130 -4.95 -4.65 -22.22
CA ARG A 130 -5.85 -3.80 -22.99
C ARG A 130 -5.49 -2.34 -22.79
N PRO A 131 -5.79 -1.47 -23.74
CA PRO A 131 -5.55 -0.05 -23.53
C PRO A 131 -6.41 0.49 -22.40
N ILE A 132 -5.80 1.41 -21.61
CA ILE A 132 -6.52 2.08 -20.54
C ILE A 132 -7.46 3.09 -21.17
N THR A 133 -8.75 3.00 -20.81
CA THR A 133 -9.73 3.93 -21.34
C THR A 133 -9.68 5.22 -20.55
N SER A 134 -9.69 6.34 -21.26
CA SER A 134 -9.76 7.61 -20.56
C SER A 134 -11.17 7.86 -20.11
N PRO A 135 -11.37 8.53 -18.98
CA PRO A 135 -12.71 8.90 -18.57
C PRO A 135 -13.26 9.92 -19.52
N GLU A 136 -14.54 9.88 -19.72
CA GLU A 136 -15.22 10.81 -20.58
C GLU A 136 -15.37 12.17 -19.91
#